data_dcbb6f8e5552d7e8896d98be0ff2b300
#
_entry.id   dcbb6f8e5552d7e8896d98be0ff2b300
#
_cell.length_a   1.000
_cell.length_b   1.000
_cell.length_c   1.000
_cell.angle_alpha   90.00
_cell.angle_beta   90.00
_cell.angle_gamma   90.00
#
_symmetry.space_group_name_H-M   'P 1'
#
loop_
_entity.id
_entity.type
_entity.pdbx_description
1 polymer ?
#
loop_
_entity_poly.entity_id
_entity_poly.type
_entity_poly.pdbx_seq_one_letter_code
_entity_poly.pdbx_strand_id
1 'polypeptide(L)'
;MFYFMKRNLLFLMLGLSSFLFFSCSSNDDEWGGNGKDKYYIKYSMKGSASYRGPFAHSNQVRSESSTIEFQDKNGLSVEGEYGTFTFTKMVGPVGKSFKPSLSASGRDGGGYSAQYQGSIEVLKNGKALVGSASGSGSGRVYITCPINE
;
A
#
# COMPACT_ATOMS: atom_id res chain seq x y z
N MET A 1 -6.94 -27.94 49.63
CA MET A 1 -7.16 -28.23 48.18
C MET A 1 -8.13 -27.25 47.51
N PHE A 2 -8.27 -26.03 48.02
CA PHE A 2 -9.21 -25.01 47.49
C PHE A 2 -8.54 -23.73 46.95
N TYR A 3 -7.23 -23.62 46.99
CA TYR A 3 -6.51 -22.43 46.56
C TYR A 3 -6.06 -22.43 45.08
N PHE A 4 -6.09 -23.60 44.41
CA PHE A 4 -5.63 -23.73 43.02
C PHE A 4 -6.70 -23.38 41.98
N MET A 5 -7.97 -23.40 42.35
CA MET A 5 -9.08 -23.18 41.42
C MET A 5 -9.40 -21.69 41.16
N LYS A 6 -9.04 -20.79 42.08
CA LYS A 6 -9.31 -19.36 41.91
C LYS A 6 -8.34 -18.63 40.96
N ARG A 7 -7.14 -19.18 40.74
CA ARG A 7 -6.12 -18.53 39.93
C ARG A 7 -6.31 -18.77 38.42
N ASN A 8 -6.93 -19.88 38.04
CA ASN A 8 -7.22 -20.19 36.64
C ASN A 8 -8.47 -19.49 36.11
N LEU A 9 -9.41 -19.13 36.99
CA LEU A 9 -10.62 -18.42 36.60
C LEU A 9 -10.34 -16.95 36.28
N LEU A 10 -9.33 -16.34 36.92
CA LEU A 10 -8.93 -14.96 36.68
C LEU A 10 -8.24 -14.78 35.32
N PHE A 11 -7.46 -15.79 34.87
CA PHE A 11 -6.84 -15.78 33.55
C PHE A 11 -7.83 -16.05 32.41
N LEU A 12 -8.92 -16.77 32.69
CA LEU A 12 -9.94 -17.01 31.67
C LEU A 12 -10.79 -15.74 31.39
N MET A 13 -10.96 -14.88 32.41
CA MET A 13 -11.70 -13.62 32.23
C MET A 13 -10.86 -12.51 31.58
N LEU A 14 -9.50 -12.57 31.66
CA LEU A 14 -8.64 -11.60 30.97
C LEU A 14 -8.46 -11.92 29.50
N GLY A 15 -8.66 -13.16 29.09
CA GLY A 15 -8.53 -13.58 27.68
C GLY A 15 -9.73 -13.23 26.81
N LEU A 16 -10.90 -12.98 27.41
CA LEU A 16 -12.14 -12.71 26.67
C LEU A 16 -12.39 -11.22 26.39
N SER A 17 -11.63 -10.31 27.02
CA SER A 17 -11.83 -8.87 26.86
C SER A 17 -11.05 -8.24 25.71
N SER A 18 -10.25 -9.01 24.98
CA SER A 18 -9.41 -8.50 23.89
C SER A 18 -10.08 -8.48 22.51
N PHE A 19 -11.35 -8.90 22.40
CA PHE A 19 -12.03 -9.02 21.10
C PHE A 19 -13.10 -7.97 20.81
N LEU A 20 -13.25 -6.93 21.66
CA LEU A 20 -14.36 -5.98 21.50
C LEU A 20 -13.96 -4.55 21.13
N PHE A 21 -12.76 -4.31 20.62
CA PHE A 21 -12.40 -2.98 20.11
C PHE A 21 -12.14 -2.94 18.61
N PHE A 22 -12.90 -3.70 17.81
CA PHE A 22 -13.21 -3.26 16.46
C PHE A 22 -14.52 -2.47 16.50
N SER A 23 -14.50 -1.37 17.23
CA SER A 23 -15.45 -0.31 16.99
C SER A 23 -15.09 0.28 15.62
N CYS A 24 -15.81 -0.16 14.60
CA CYS A 24 -15.99 0.61 13.39
C CYS A 24 -16.53 1.97 13.81
N SER A 25 -15.65 2.96 13.96
CA SER A 25 -16.03 4.34 13.87
C SER A 25 -16.47 4.56 12.43
N SER A 26 -17.76 4.37 12.19
CA SER A 26 -18.43 4.83 11.00
C SER A 26 -18.52 6.35 11.10
N ASN A 27 -17.46 7.04 10.69
CA ASN A 27 -17.62 8.36 10.12
C ASN A 27 -18.18 8.13 8.72
N ASP A 28 -19.50 8.08 8.63
CA ASP A 28 -20.26 8.26 7.41
C ASP A 28 -20.03 9.70 6.93
N ASP A 29 -18.85 9.97 6.37
CA ASP A 29 -18.68 11.13 5.52
C ASP A 29 -19.40 10.81 4.21
N GLU A 30 -20.57 11.41 4.12
CA GLU A 30 -21.50 11.51 3.01
C GLU A 30 -20.79 11.89 1.70
N TRP A 31 -20.21 10.92 1.01
CA TRP A 31 -19.98 11.01 -0.44
C TRP A 31 -21.07 10.21 -1.14
N GLY A 32 -22.24 10.87 -1.22
CA GLY A 32 -23.20 10.78 -2.28
C GLY A 32 -23.85 9.45 -2.57
N GLY A 33 -25.08 9.32 -2.12
CA GLY A 33 -26.16 8.78 -2.93
C GLY A 33 -26.40 7.29 -2.81
N ASN A 34 -27.56 6.95 -2.25
CA ASN A 34 -28.38 5.75 -2.44
C ASN A 34 -27.71 4.59 -3.21
N GLY A 35 -27.31 3.55 -2.49
CA GLY A 35 -27.07 2.22 -3.06
C GLY A 35 -25.90 2.09 -4.04
N LYS A 36 -24.99 3.06 -4.10
CA LYS A 36 -23.85 3.02 -5.03
C LYS A 36 -22.75 2.12 -4.51
N ASP A 37 -22.23 1.31 -5.40
CA ASP A 37 -21.07 0.46 -5.17
C ASP A 37 -19.89 1.27 -4.63
N LYS A 38 -19.22 0.73 -3.61
CA LYS A 38 -18.02 1.31 -3.00
C LYS A 38 -16.79 0.59 -3.55
N TYR A 39 -15.81 1.34 -3.99
CA TYR A 39 -14.57 0.77 -4.52
C TYR A 39 -13.42 1.01 -3.54
N TYR A 40 -12.54 0.03 -3.47
CA TYR A 40 -11.30 0.08 -2.69
C TYR A 40 -10.13 -0.21 -3.63
N ILE A 41 -9.11 0.59 -3.53
CA ILE A 41 -7.95 0.52 -4.41
C ILE A 41 -6.76 0.02 -3.60
N LYS A 42 -6.20 -1.10 -4.02
CA LYS A 42 -4.95 -1.62 -3.44
C LYS A 42 -3.81 -1.31 -4.38
N TYR A 43 -2.90 -0.49 -3.90
CA TYR A 43 -1.63 -0.19 -4.53
C TYR A 43 -0.55 -1.11 -3.99
N SER A 44 0.28 -1.65 -4.86
CA SER A 44 1.45 -2.44 -4.48
C SER A 44 2.63 -2.06 -5.35
N MET A 45 3.80 -1.84 -4.75
CA MET A 45 5.04 -1.51 -5.44
C MET A 45 6.19 -2.25 -4.79
N LYS A 46 7.02 -2.88 -5.61
CA LYS A 46 8.34 -3.40 -5.23
C LYS A 46 9.37 -2.64 -6.02
N GLY A 47 10.47 -2.29 -5.38
CA GLY A 47 11.53 -1.58 -6.06
C GLY A 47 12.89 -1.77 -5.41
N SER A 48 13.90 -1.38 -6.17
CA SER A 48 15.26 -1.27 -5.67
C SER A 48 15.92 -0.07 -6.32
N ALA A 49 16.64 0.74 -5.53
CA ALA A 49 17.44 1.83 -6.02
C ALA A 49 18.83 1.76 -5.41
N SER A 50 19.85 1.84 -6.26
CA SER A 50 21.25 1.71 -5.86
C SER A 50 22.17 2.56 -6.71
N TYR A 51 23.36 2.83 -6.18
CA TYR A 51 24.45 3.48 -6.86
C TYR A 51 25.72 2.65 -6.79
N ARG A 52 26.38 2.46 -7.92
CA ARG A 52 27.71 1.88 -8.02
C ARG A 52 28.65 2.94 -8.62
N GLY A 53 29.54 3.48 -7.81
CA GLY A 53 30.48 4.52 -8.23
C GLY A 53 31.50 4.02 -9.27
N PRO A 54 32.03 4.93 -10.12
CA PRO A 54 33.00 4.59 -11.17
C PRO A 54 34.39 4.22 -10.62
N PHE A 55 34.69 4.51 -9.38
CA PHE A 55 35.97 4.21 -8.72
C PHE A 55 35.88 2.92 -7.91
N ALA A 56 35.60 1.82 -8.56
CA ALA A 56 35.41 0.52 -7.95
C ALA A 56 36.73 -0.18 -7.60
N HIS A 57 37.53 0.36 -6.70
CA HIS A 57 38.38 -0.45 -5.85
C HIS A 57 37.59 -1.04 -4.66
N SER A 58 36.35 -0.64 -4.46
CA SER A 58 35.40 -1.30 -3.55
C SER A 58 34.13 -1.60 -4.34
N ASN A 59 33.73 -2.88 -4.38
CA ASN A 59 32.42 -3.33 -4.92
C ASN A 59 31.23 -2.86 -4.05
N GLN A 60 31.32 -1.68 -3.44
CA GLN A 60 30.27 -1.17 -2.57
C GLN A 60 29.13 -0.59 -3.40
N VAL A 61 28.03 -1.32 -3.41
CA VAL A 61 26.75 -0.82 -3.87
C VAL A 61 26.11 -0.05 -2.70
N ARG A 62 25.75 1.21 -2.94
CA ARG A 62 25.03 2.04 -1.97
C ARG A 62 23.55 2.04 -2.32
N SER A 63 22.71 1.97 -1.30
CA SER A 63 21.28 2.20 -1.49
C SER A 63 21.00 3.66 -1.84
N GLU A 64 19.97 3.90 -2.64
CA GLU A 64 19.52 5.21 -3.09
C GLU A 64 18.04 5.41 -2.78
N SER A 65 17.57 6.66 -2.83
CA SER A 65 16.19 7.02 -2.58
C SER A 65 15.31 6.78 -3.80
N SER A 66 14.07 6.40 -3.54
CA SER A 66 12.98 6.32 -4.50
C SER A 66 11.80 7.16 -4.01
N THR A 67 11.04 7.71 -4.94
CA THR A 67 9.78 8.42 -4.66
C THR A 67 8.63 7.60 -5.21
N ILE A 68 7.62 7.33 -4.37
CA ILE A 68 6.37 6.68 -4.76
C ILE A 68 5.26 7.71 -4.70
N GLU A 69 4.47 7.80 -5.76
CA GLU A 69 3.29 8.66 -5.83
C GLU A 69 2.06 7.81 -6.13
N PHE A 70 0.98 8.02 -5.41
CA PHE A 70 -0.29 7.34 -5.63
C PHE A 70 -1.49 8.25 -5.40
N GLN A 71 -2.58 7.99 -6.12
CA GLN A 71 -3.82 8.74 -5.94
C GLN A 71 -4.52 8.30 -4.66
N ASP A 72 -4.65 9.21 -3.69
CA ASP A 72 -5.45 9.05 -2.49
C ASP A 72 -6.79 9.78 -2.63
N LYS A 73 -7.69 9.59 -1.70
CA LYS A 73 -9.01 10.25 -1.65
C LYS A 73 -8.92 11.78 -1.70
N ASN A 74 -7.90 12.32 -1.08
CA ASN A 74 -7.67 13.77 -0.92
C ASN A 74 -6.72 14.36 -1.97
N GLY A 75 -6.30 13.58 -2.96
CA GLY A 75 -5.37 14.00 -3.99
C GLY A 75 -4.16 13.08 -4.13
N LEU A 76 -3.09 13.61 -4.73
CA LEU A 76 -1.86 12.86 -4.90
C LEU A 76 -1.09 12.78 -3.58
N SER A 77 -0.76 11.58 -3.15
CA SER A 77 0.12 11.31 -2.00
C SER A 77 1.51 10.89 -2.46
N VAL A 78 2.52 11.30 -1.70
CA VAL A 78 3.93 11.05 -2.01
C VAL A 78 4.59 10.39 -0.81
N GLU A 79 5.27 9.26 -1.04
CA GLU A 79 6.07 8.57 -0.03
C GLU A 79 7.49 8.33 -0.55
N GLY A 80 8.47 8.38 0.36
CA GLY A 80 9.88 8.11 0.07
C GLY A 80 10.29 6.73 0.57
N GLU A 81 11.05 6.01 -0.26
CA GLU A 81 11.62 4.70 0.05
C GLU A 81 13.12 4.69 -0.18
N TYR A 82 13.84 3.74 0.42
CA TYR A 82 15.30 3.67 0.33
C TYR A 82 15.79 2.25 0.09
N GLY A 83 16.68 2.08 -0.89
CA GLY A 83 17.25 0.79 -1.23
C GLY A 83 16.23 -0.16 -1.85
N THR A 84 16.12 -1.37 -1.33
CA THR A 84 15.12 -2.36 -1.75
C THR A 84 13.92 -2.29 -0.82
N PHE A 85 12.73 -2.13 -1.40
CA PHE A 85 11.51 -1.91 -0.63
C PHE A 85 10.31 -2.69 -1.18
N THR A 86 9.28 -2.82 -0.35
CA THR A 86 7.94 -3.26 -0.72
C THR A 86 6.94 -2.31 -0.09
N PHE A 87 6.16 -1.64 -0.94
CA PHE A 87 5.10 -0.71 -0.55
C PHE A 87 3.75 -1.33 -0.81
N THR A 88 2.80 -1.15 0.11
CA THR A 88 1.39 -1.54 -0.08
C THR A 88 0.50 -0.53 0.62
N LYS A 89 -0.53 -0.03 -0.09
CA LYS A 89 -1.52 0.91 0.44
C LYS A 89 -2.91 0.54 -0.01
N MET A 90 -3.88 0.67 0.89
CA MET A 90 -5.30 0.55 0.59
C MET A 90 -5.95 1.93 0.69
N VAL A 91 -6.67 2.33 -0.36
CA VAL A 91 -7.42 3.59 -0.43
C VAL A 91 -8.89 3.29 -0.68
N GLY A 92 -9.78 3.90 0.07
CA GLY A 92 -11.23 3.75 -0.11
C GLY A 92 -12.00 3.98 1.19
N PRO A 93 -13.33 3.97 1.12
CA PRO A 93 -14.12 3.81 -0.10
C PRO A 93 -14.04 5.03 -1.04
N VAL A 94 -14.07 4.76 -2.35
CA VAL A 94 -14.11 5.78 -3.40
C VAL A 94 -15.26 5.50 -4.37
N GLY A 95 -15.67 6.50 -5.15
CA GLY A 95 -16.70 6.35 -6.18
C GLY A 95 -16.13 5.86 -7.52
N LYS A 96 -17.02 5.51 -8.45
CA LYS A 96 -16.67 5.02 -9.81
C LYS A 96 -15.84 6.03 -10.63
N SER A 97 -15.99 7.32 -10.37
CA SER A 97 -15.23 8.38 -11.05
C SER A 97 -13.78 8.54 -10.57
N PHE A 98 -13.40 7.83 -9.52
CA PHE A 98 -12.03 7.85 -9.01
C PHE A 98 -11.06 7.26 -10.06
N LYS A 99 -9.92 7.90 -10.22
CA LYS A 99 -8.89 7.52 -11.21
C LYS A 99 -7.63 7.04 -10.48
N PRO A 100 -7.53 5.74 -10.17
CA PRO A 100 -6.34 5.19 -9.53
C PRO A 100 -5.10 5.40 -10.38
N SER A 101 -4.04 5.91 -9.77
CA SER A 101 -2.71 6.00 -10.37
C SER A 101 -1.64 5.67 -9.33
N LEU A 102 -0.56 5.04 -9.80
CA LEU A 102 0.60 4.66 -9.02
C LEU A 102 1.84 4.89 -9.86
N SER A 103 2.82 5.58 -9.31
CA SER A 103 4.12 5.74 -9.95
C SER A 103 5.26 5.52 -8.95
N ALA A 104 6.40 5.14 -9.46
CA ALA A 104 7.66 5.20 -8.73
C ALA A 104 8.74 5.79 -9.62
N SER A 105 9.66 6.53 -9.02
CA SER A 105 10.79 7.12 -9.71
C SER A 105 12.04 7.16 -8.84
N GLY A 106 13.19 7.01 -9.49
CA GLY A 106 14.51 7.10 -8.89
C GLY A 106 15.56 7.41 -9.95
N ARG A 107 16.80 7.63 -9.53
CA ARG A 107 17.89 7.86 -10.47
C ARG A 107 18.24 6.60 -11.23
N ASP A 108 18.46 6.72 -12.55
CA ASP A 108 18.95 5.67 -13.42
C ASP A 108 20.01 6.22 -14.38
N GLY A 109 21.04 5.42 -14.70
CA GLY A 109 22.19 5.85 -15.50
C GLY A 109 23.32 6.48 -14.67
N GLY A 110 24.53 6.58 -15.24
CA GLY A 110 25.69 7.16 -14.56
C GLY A 110 26.15 6.41 -13.31
N GLY A 111 25.93 5.09 -13.24
CA GLY A 111 26.20 4.25 -12.06
C GLY A 111 25.01 4.09 -11.13
N TYR A 112 23.93 4.85 -11.33
CA TYR A 112 22.65 4.64 -10.64
C TYR A 112 21.83 3.56 -11.35
N SER A 113 21.09 2.77 -10.59
CA SER A 113 20.15 1.78 -11.08
C SER A 113 18.90 1.78 -10.20
N ALA A 114 17.75 1.98 -10.83
CA ALA A 114 16.46 1.92 -10.18
C ALA A 114 15.52 1.00 -10.97
N GLN A 115 14.94 0.00 -10.31
CA GLN A 115 14.03 -0.97 -10.91
C GLN A 115 12.74 -1.02 -10.09
N TYR A 116 11.60 -0.98 -10.77
CA TYR A 116 10.29 -0.95 -10.14
C TYR A 116 9.34 -1.96 -10.80
N GLN A 117 8.50 -2.57 -9.97
CA GLN A 117 7.37 -3.40 -10.39
C GLN A 117 6.18 -3.08 -9.51
N GLY A 118 5.09 -2.65 -10.11
CA GLY A 118 3.89 -2.26 -9.38
C GLY A 118 2.60 -2.86 -9.92
N SER A 119 1.55 -2.77 -9.11
CA SER A 119 0.20 -3.13 -9.50
C SER A 119 -0.85 -2.29 -8.77
N ILE A 120 -1.99 -2.12 -9.42
CA ILE A 120 -3.22 -1.56 -8.88
C ILE A 120 -4.29 -2.63 -8.98
N GLU A 121 -4.99 -2.89 -7.88
CA GLU A 121 -6.17 -3.76 -7.83
C GLU A 121 -7.37 -2.92 -7.39
N VAL A 122 -8.49 -3.04 -8.11
CA VAL A 122 -9.77 -2.38 -7.80
C VAL A 122 -10.73 -3.41 -7.25
N LEU A 123 -11.16 -3.24 -6.00
CA LEU A 123 -12.05 -4.14 -5.29
C LEU A 123 -13.42 -3.48 -5.12
N LYS A 124 -14.48 -4.08 -5.64
CA LYS A 124 -15.86 -3.67 -5.42
C LYS A 124 -16.33 -4.16 -4.05
N ASN A 125 -16.86 -3.25 -3.23
CA ASN A 125 -17.30 -3.52 -1.87
C ASN A 125 -16.23 -4.23 -1.00
N GLY A 126 -14.95 -3.98 -1.30
CA GLY A 126 -13.80 -4.52 -0.58
C GLY A 126 -13.53 -6.02 -0.80
N LYS A 127 -14.23 -6.68 -1.71
CA LYS A 127 -14.17 -8.14 -1.91
C LYS A 127 -13.95 -8.58 -3.34
N ALA A 128 -14.77 -8.12 -4.27
CA ALA A 128 -14.73 -8.57 -5.66
C ALA A 128 -13.68 -7.77 -6.44
N LEU A 129 -12.69 -8.43 -7.03
CA LEU A 129 -11.75 -7.82 -7.96
C LEU A 129 -12.48 -7.48 -9.26
N VAL A 130 -12.59 -6.19 -9.60
CA VAL A 130 -13.29 -5.68 -10.79
C VAL A 130 -12.36 -4.97 -11.77
N GLY A 131 -11.11 -4.76 -11.38
CA GLY A 131 -10.09 -4.19 -12.25
C GLY A 131 -8.69 -4.42 -11.69
N SER A 132 -7.73 -4.56 -12.59
CA SER A 132 -6.32 -4.61 -12.22
C SER A 132 -5.44 -4.06 -13.34
N ALA A 133 -4.31 -3.48 -12.96
CA ALA A 133 -3.26 -3.07 -13.86
C ALA A 133 -1.91 -3.33 -13.22
N SER A 134 -0.90 -3.63 -14.01
CA SER A 134 0.47 -3.82 -13.53
C SER A 134 1.47 -3.24 -14.52
N GLY A 135 2.66 -2.92 -14.04
CA GLY A 135 3.75 -2.41 -14.85
C GLY A 135 5.09 -2.56 -14.17
N SER A 136 6.14 -2.50 -14.97
CA SER A 136 7.52 -2.48 -14.50
C SER A 136 8.35 -1.50 -15.33
N GLY A 137 9.43 -0.98 -14.75
CA GLY A 137 10.27 -0.03 -15.44
C GLY A 137 11.59 0.23 -14.71
N SER A 138 12.55 0.75 -15.48
CA SER A 138 13.83 1.24 -15.02
C SER A 138 13.78 2.75 -14.88
N GLY A 139 14.30 3.30 -13.79
CA GLY A 139 14.27 4.73 -13.50
C GLY A 139 12.87 5.26 -13.14
N ARG A 140 11.84 4.83 -13.86
CA ARG A 140 10.45 5.25 -13.61
C ARG A 140 9.45 4.19 -14.07
N VAL A 141 8.35 4.08 -13.31
CA VAL A 141 7.13 3.36 -13.72
C VAL A 141 5.90 4.21 -13.45
N TYR A 142 4.89 4.12 -14.32
CA TYR A 142 3.59 4.77 -14.14
C TYR A 142 2.47 3.82 -14.54
N ILE A 143 1.49 3.64 -13.66
CA ILE A 143 0.39 2.68 -13.81
C ILE A 143 -0.92 3.40 -13.52
N THR A 144 -1.93 3.18 -14.36
CA THR A 144 -3.31 3.62 -14.12
C THR A 144 -4.26 2.45 -14.28
N CYS A 145 -5.35 2.47 -13.53
CA CYS A 145 -6.38 1.45 -13.61
C CYS A 145 -7.77 2.10 -13.53
N PRO A 146 -8.42 2.43 -14.66
CA PRO A 146 -9.76 2.98 -14.63
C PRO A 146 -10.75 1.98 -14.03
N ILE A 147 -11.75 2.48 -13.29
CA ILE A 147 -12.85 1.66 -12.75
C ILE A 147 -13.88 1.49 -13.87
N ASN A 148 -13.77 0.37 -14.59
CA ASN A 148 -14.65 0.04 -15.72
C ASN A 148 -15.69 -1.00 -15.26
N GLU A 149 -16.96 -0.61 -15.21
CA GLU A 149 -18.15 -1.48 -15.08
C GLU A 149 -19.29 -0.96 -15.95
#